data_7834ab939c5f396a199e55810aa692db
#
_entry.id   7834ab939c5f396a199e55810aa692db
#
_cell.length_a   1.000
_cell.length_b   1.000
_cell.length_c   1.000
_cell.angle_alpha   90.00
_cell.angle_beta   90.00
_cell.angle_gamma   90.00
#
_symmetry.space_group_name_H-M   'P 1'
#
loop_
_entity.id
_entity.type
_entity.pdbx_description
1 polymer ?
#
loop_
_entity_poly.entity_id
_entity_poly.type
_entity_poly.pdbx_seq_one_letter_code
_entity_poly.pdbx_strand_id
1 'polypeptide(L)'
;MKDLMGKAIWDFYHNENPEDLQTETSISELDELPVKYLFRDFDGMNTIEQKALQLAKGKTLDIGAGAGSHALYLQNEKNLDVKALDISPKSIEVCRLRGIKKAVAENMLHFSGETFDTILLLMNGTGIFQSLHVIDIYLKKLYSLLNPNGQILIDSTDILYMFDEDEDGGVYIPAEGYYGELDYIVHYKGESEDPIKWLYLDFNTLKNAAENNGFKIEKVLQEEDSYLARLTKK
;
A
#
# COMPACT_ATOMS: atom_id res chain seq x y z
N MET A 1 15.18 -10.99 1.72
CA MET A 1 14.80 -9.75 0.98
C MET A 1 16.06 -8.89 0.84
N LYS A 2 16.40 -8.47 -0.37
CA LYS A 2 17.58 -7.62 -0.66
C LYS A 2 17.36 -6.15 -0.37
N ASP A 3 16.09 -5.75 -0.17
CA ASP A 3 15.65 -4.37 0.05
C ASP A 3 15.97 -3.43 -1.14
N LEU A 4 15.68 -3.90 -2.37
CA LEU A 4 15.97 -3.13 -3.58
C LEU A 4 15.12 -1.86 -3.68
N MET A 5 13.87 -1.88 -3.25
CA MET A 5 13.03 -0.69 -3.14
C MET A 5 13.66 0.36 -2.22
N GLY A 6 14.07 -0.06 -1.02
CA GLY A 6 14.75 0.84 -0.08
C GLY A 6 16.11 1.32 -0.59
N LYS A 7 16.85 0.47 -1.33
CA LYS A 7 18.10 0.87 -1.98
C LYS A 7 17.89 1.95 -3.03
N ALA A 8 16.86 1.82 -3.87
CA ALA A 8 16.52 2.83 -4.87
C ALA A 8 16.10 4.17 -4.22
N ILE A 9 15.27 4.11 -3.18
CA ILE A 9 14.87 5.29 -2.38
C ILE A 9 16.10 5.97 -1.76
N TRP A 10 17.01 5.20 -1.22
CA TRP A 10 18.26 5.70 -0.63
C TRP A 10 19.16 6.37 -1.66
N ASP A 11 19.45 5.68 -2.76
CA ASP A 11 20.31 6.18 -3.83
C ASP A 11 19.74 7.48 -4.44
N PHE A 12 18.41 7.55 -4.62
CA PHE A 12 17.74 8.74 -5.13
C PHE A 12 17.87 9.92 -4.15
N TYR A 13 17.61 9.69 -2.87
CA TYR A 13 17.70 10.73 -1.85
C TYR A 13 19.12 11.32 -1.73
N HIS A 14 20.15 10.48 -1.82
CA HIS A 14 21.55 10.90 -1.71
C HIS A 14 22.18 11.29 -3.05
N ASN A 15 21.45 11.17 -4.15
CA ASN A 15 21.97 11.36 -5.52
C ASN A 15 23.18 10.45 -5.83
N GLU A 16 23.11 9.21 -5.39
CA GLU A 16 24.15 8.18 -5.57
C GLU A 16 23.92 7.38 -6.84
N ASN A 17 23.97 8.06 -8.01
CA ASN A 17 23.70 7.47 -9.32
C ASN A 17 22.39 6.67 -9.35
N PRO A 18 21.23 7.29 -9.00
CA PRO A 18 19.95 6.60 -8.98
C PRO A 18 19.53 6.15 -10.37
N GLU A 19 18.90 4.98 -10.43
CA GLU A 19 18.18 4.47 -11.58
C GLU A 19 16.71 4.30 -11.20
N ASP A 20 15.82 4.20 -12.17
CA ASP A 20 14.43 3.88 -11.89
C ASP A 20 14.26 2.39 -11.60
N LEU A 21 13.26 2.07 -10.79
CA LEU A 21 12.89 0.71 -10.48
C LEU A 21 12.21 0.07 -11.69
N GLN A 22 12.37 -1.22 -11.85
CA GLN A 22 11.55 -2.02 -12.74
C GLN A 22 10.76 -3.01 -11.92
N THR A 23 9.53 -3.24 -12.30
CA THR A 23 8.62 -4.16 -11.61
C THR A 23 7.97 -5.08 -12.63
N GLU A 24 7.73 -6.32 -12.24
CA GLU A 24 6.94 -7.26 -13.02
C GLU A 24 6.02 -8.06 -12.11
N THR A 25 4.99 -8.62 -12.69
CA THR A 25 4.09 -9.55 -12.00
C THR A 25 3.97 -10.84 -12.78
N SER A 26 3.36 -11.87 -12.18
CA SER A 26 3.10 -13.13 -12.88
C SER A 26 2.19 -13.01 -14.11
N ILE A 27 1.55 -11.85 -14.35
CA ILE A 27 0.63 -11.59 -15.48
C ILE A 27 0.99 -10.33 -16.29
N SER A 28 2.03 -9.58 -15.90
CA SER A 28 2.48 -8.39 -16.63
C SER A 28 3.93 -8.51 -17.02
N GLU A 29 4.29 -7.85 -18.14
CA GLU A 29 5.68 -7.65 -18.51
C GLU A 29 6.36 -6.64 -17.59
N LEU A 30 7.66 -6.46 -17.79
CA LEU A 30 8.50 -5.51 -17.07
C LEU A 30 7.98 -4.08 -17.28
N ASP A 31 7.69 -3.36 -16.19
CA ASP A 31 7.22 -1.97 -16.20
C ASP A 31 8.17 -1.10 -15.36
N GLU A 32 8.29 0.17 -15.75
CA GLU A 32 9.15 1.13 -15.07
C GLU A 32 8.40 1.87 -13.97
N LEU A 33 8.95 1.84 -12.75
CA LEU A 33 8.50 2.66 -11.63
C LEU A 33 9.52 3.76 -11.34
N PRO A 34 9.30 5.00 -11.81
CA PRO A 34 10.21 6.11 -11.55
C PRO A 34 10.37 6.35 -10.05
N VAL A 35 11.60 6.25 -9.53
CA VAL A 35 11.85 6.45 -8.09
C VAL A 35 11.42 7.82 -7.62
N LYS A 36 11.55 8.85 -8.48
CA LYS A 36 11.05 10.20 -8.23
C LYS A 36 9.56 10.22 -7.84
N TYR A 37 8.74 9.30 -8.39
CA TYR A 37 7.33 9.20 -8.07
C TYR A 37 7.08 8.90 -6.58
N LEU A 38 7.98 8.17 -5.93
CA LEU A 38 7.89 7.88 -4.49
C LEU A 38 8.16 9.11 -3.61
N PHE A 39 8.75 10.16 -4.18
CA PHE A 39 9.09 11.42 -3.48
C PHE A 39 8.14 12.58 -3.78
N ARG A 40 7.06 12.33 -4.54
CA ARG A 40 6.09 13.34 -4.96
C ARG A 40 5.47 14.07 -3.77
N ASP A 41 5.09 15.31 -4.00
CA ASP A 41 4.25 16.09 -3.10
C ASP A 41 2.75 15.77 -3.32
N PHE A 42 1.87 16.44 -2.57
CA PHE A 42 0.43 16.22 -2.63
C PHE A 42 -0.16 16.46 -4.03
N ASP A 43 0.30 17.49 -4.74
CA ASP A 43 -0.22 17.84 -6.06
C ASP A 43 0.18 16.80 -7.14
N GLY A 44 1.30 16.11 -6.93
CA GLY A 44 1.75 15.00 -7.76
C GLY A 44 1.13 13.64 -7.44
N MET A 45 0.30 13.54 -6.40
CA MET A 45 -0.42 12.32 -6.05
C MET A 45 -1.70 12.17 -6.88
N ASN A 46 -2.13 10.93 -7.11
CA ASN A 46 -3.42 10.67 -7.75
C ASN A 46 -4.60 11.04 -6.82
N THR A 47 -5.79 11.09 -7.39
CA THR A 47 -7.01 11.51 -6.66
C THR A 47 -7.39 10.56 -5.53
N ILE A 48 -7.10 9.26 -5.64
CA ILE A 48 -7.33 8.26 -4.57
C ILE A 48 -6.45 8.59 -3.36
N GLU A 49 -5.15 8.83 -3.58
CA GLU A 49 -4.21 9.21 -2.52
C GLU A 49 -4.60 10.55 -1.89
N GLN A 50 -4.85 11.57 -2.73
CA GLN A 50 -5.29 12.90 -2.25
C GLN A 50 -6.56 12.80 -1.40
N LYS A 51 -7.54 12.00 -1.84
CA LYS A 51 -8.78 11.78 -1.09
C LYS A 51 -8.54 11.11 0.26
N ALA A 52 -7.69 10.08 0.30
CA ALA A 52 -7.32 9.41 1.54
C ALA A 52 -6.64 10.39 2.51
N LEU A 53 -5.68 11.18 2.03
CA LEU A 53 -4.98 12.16 2.86
C LEU A 53 -5.93 13.27 3.35
N GLN A 54 -6.88 13.72 2.54
CA GLN A 54 -7.91 14.68 2.97
C GLN A 54 -8.77 14.14 4.11
N LEU A 55 -9.13 12.85 4.09
CA LEU A 55 -9.97 12.18 5.08
C LEU A 55 -9.20 11.80 6.36
N ALA A 56 -7.87 11.71 6.30
CA ALA A 56 -7.04 11.36 7.44
C ALA A 56 -7.18 12.38 8.57
N LYS A 57 -7.29 11.90 9.80
CA LYS A 57 -7.48 12.70 11.02
C LYS A 57 -6.86 12.03 12.23
N GLY A 58 -6.57 12.83 13.25
CA GLY A 58 -6.03 12.35 14.53
C GLY A 58 -4.67 11.71 14.40
N LYS A 59 -4.36 10.80 15.33
CA LYS A 59 -3.12 10.04 15.32
C LYS A 59 -3.13 9.05 14.15
N THR A 60 -2.18 9.15 13.25
CA THR A 60 -2.18 8.42 11.98
C THR A 60 -0.98 7.47 11.87
N LEU A 61 -1.24 6.26 11.39
CA LEU A 61 -0.23 5.27 10.99
C LEU A 61 -0.23 5.16 9.46
N ASP A 62 0.92 5.38 8.85
CA ASP A 62 1.15 5.19 7.42
C ASP A 62 1.93 3.89 7.22
N ILE A 63 1.28 2.83 6.72
CA ILE A 63 1.84 1.48 6.54
C ILE A 63 2.32 1.30 5.11
N GLY A 64 3.58 0.88 4.94
CA GLY A 64 4.24 0.84 3.63
C GLY A 64 4.67 2.24 3.21
N ALA A 65 5.22 3.02 4.15
CA ALA A 65 5.46 4.44 3.96
C ALA A 65 6.46 4.79 2.84
N GLY A 66 7.29 3.84 2.39
CA GLY A 66 8.27 4.06 1.33
C GLY A 66 9.18 5.25 1.62
N ALA A 67 9.21 6.24 0.72
CA ALA A 67 9.96 7.48 0.92
C ALA A 67 9.25 8.47 1.88
N GLY A 68 8.03 8.20 2.35
CA GLY A 68 7.31 8.97 3.36
C GLY A 68 6.51 10.15 2.82
N SER A 69 6.14 10.18 1.55
CA SER A 69 5.42 11.31 0.94
C SER A 69 4.06 11.57 1.59
N HIS A 70 3.27 10.54 1.87
CA HIS A 70 2.00 10.66 2.59
C HIS A 70 2.21 11.16 4.02
N ALA A 71 3.13 10.53 4.76
CA ALA A 71 3.44 10.89 6.14
C ALA A 71 3.91 12.34 6.27
N LEU A 72 4.75 12.83 5.35
CA LEU A 72 5.23 14.21 5.34
C LEU A 72 4.09 15.20 5.14
N TYR A 73 3.22 14.97 4.16
CA TYR A 73 2.05 15.84 3.93
C TYR A 73 1.16 15.92 5.16
N LEU A 74 0.81 14.77 5.75
CA LEU A 74 -0.03 14.74 6.94
C LEU A 74 0.63 15.42 8.14
N GLN A 75 1.93 15.23 8.33
CA GLN A 75 2.68 15.85 9.42
C GLN A 75 2.80 17.36 9.24
N ASN A 76 3.20 17.82 8.06
CA ASN A 76 3.61 19.20 7.83
C ASN A 76 2.44 20.12 7.47
N GLU A 77 1.55 19.66 6.58
CA GLU A 77 0.45 20.48 6.06
C GLU A 77 -0.83 20.31 6.90
N LYS A 78 -1.11 19.08 7.37
CA LYS A 78 -2.29 18.83 8.22
C LYS A 78 -1.99 18.89 9.72
N ASN A 79 -0.72 19.01 10.11
CA ASN A 79 -0.28 19.05 11.52
C ASN A 79 -0.77 17.86 12.35
N LEU A 80 -0.83 16.66 11.73
CA LEU A 80 -1.23 15.44 12.42
C LEU A 80 -0.04 14.78 13.13
N ASP A 81 -0.33 13.99 14.16
CA ASP A 81 0.63 13.09 14.78
C ASP A 81 0.75 11.83 13.92
N VAL A 82 1.79 11.75 13.10
CA VAL A 82 1.98 10.68 12.12
C VAL A 82 3.14 9.79 12.50
N LYS A 83 2.93 8.48 12.35
CA LYS A 83 3.98 7.46 12.40
C LYS A 83 4.07 6.76 11.05
N ALA A 84 5.25 6.79 10.43
CA ALA A 84 5.58 6.00 9.25
C ALA A 84 6.07 4.63 9.67
N LEU A 85 5.52 3.59 9.06
CA LEU A 85 5.90 2.18 9.25
C LEU A 85 6.23 1.56 7.91
N ASP A 86 7.39 0.97 7.80
CA ASP A 86 7.81 0.24 6.60
C ASP A 86 8.70 -0.94 7.00
N ILE A 87 8.71 -1.99 6.20
CA ILE A 87 9.58 -3.14 6.44
C ILE A 87 11.04 -2.85 6.03
N SER A 88 11.26 -1.87 5.13
CA SER A 88 12.56 -1.45 4.63
C SER A 88 13.29 -0.54 5.62
N PRO A 89 14.43 -0.94 6.18
CA PRO A 89 15.24 -0.05 7.03
C PRO A 89 15.74 1.18 6.29
N LYS A 90 16.10 1.06 4.99
CA LYS A 90 16.59 2.19 4.19
C LYS A 90 15.49 3.20 3.89
N SER A 91 14.28 2.76 3.54
CA SER A 91 13.11 3.63 3.39
C SER A 91 12.85 4.43 4.66
N ILE A 92 12.88 3.77 5.81
CA ILE A 92 12.66 4.43 7.11
C ILE A 92 13.78 5.40 7.47
N GLU A 93 15.00 5.12 7.11
CA GLU A 93 16.10 6.08 7.31
C GLU A 93 15.91 7.33 6.44
N VAL A 94 15.53 7.17 5.17
CA VAL A 94 15.16 8.29 4.29
C VAL A 94 13.96 9.06 4.84
N CYS A 95 12.94 8.39 5.37
CA CYS A 95 11.83 9.06 6.06
C CYS A 95 12.31 9.99 7.18
N ARG A 96 13.26 9.53 8.01
CA ARG A 96 13.83 10.35 9.08
C ARG A 96 14.65 11.53 8.54
N LEU A 97 15.47 11.27 7.52
CA LEU A 97 16.27 12.32 6.86
C LEU A 97 15.39 13.39 6.18
N ARG A 98 14.23 13.02 5.68
CA ARG A 98 13.20 13.93 5.14
C ARG A 98 12.44 14.69 6.23
N GLY A 99 12.63 14.38 7.52
CA GLY A 99 12.04 15.11 8.64
C GLY A 99 10.78 14.48 9.24
N ILE A 100 10.48 13.21 8.94
CA ILE A 100 9.40 12.50 9.63
C ILE A 100 9.82 12.21 11.07
N LYS A 101 9.03 12.72 12.03
CA LYS A 101 9.37 12.69 13.45
C LYS A 101 9.30 11.29 14.06
N LYS A 102 8.40 10.44 13.56
CA LYS A 102 8.19 9.07 14.06
C LYS A 102 8.21 8.12 12.88
N ALA A 103 9.28 7.36 12.72
CA ALA A 103 9.43 6.38 11.65
C ALA A 103 10.07 5.09 12.19
N VAL A 104 9.50 3.93 11.88
CA VAL A 104 9.87 2.62 12.43
C VAL A 104 10.00 1.60 11.31
N ALA A 105 11.15 0.91 11.26
CA ALA A 105 11.38 -0.21 10.35
C ALA A 105 10.92 -1.49 11.04
N GLU A 106 9.72 -1.97 10.70
CA GLU A 106 9.16 -3.18 11.29
C GLU A 106 8.06 -3.77 10.39
N ASN A 107 7.90 -5.08 10.46
CA ASN A 107 6.76 -5.74 9.83
C ASN A 107 5.47 -5.37 10.58
N MET A 108 4.42 -4.95 9.85
CA MET A 108 3.17 -4.53 10.47
C MET A 108 2.53 -5.59 11.39
N LEU A 109 2.75 -6.88 11.10
CA LEU A 109 2.20 -7.96 11.94
C LEU A 109 2.86 -8.02 13.32
N HIS A 110 4.09 -7.55 13.46
CA HIS A 110 4.81 -7.50 14.74
C HIS A 110 4.60 -6.18 15.48
N PHE A 111 4.33 -5.09 14.76
CA PHE A 111 4.14 -3.76 15.34
C PHE A 111 3.00 -3.76 16.36
N SER A 112 3.22 -3.23 17.57
CA SER A 112 2.25 -3.25 18.68
C SER A 112 2.47 -2.11 19.68
N GLY A 113 1.60 -2.04 20.69
CA GLY A 113 1.74 -1.10 21.80
C GLY A 113 1.13 0.27 21.58
N GLU A 114 0.56 0.54 20.41
CA GLU A 114 -0.09 1.81 20.07
C GLU A 114 -1.36 1.59 19.27
N THR A 115 -2.29 2.55 19.33
CA THR A 115 -3.50 2.59 18.51
C THR A 115 -3.64 3.94 17.80
N PHE A 116 -4.41 3.98 16.73
CA PHE A 116 -4.48 5.10 15.80
C PHE A 116 -5.93 5.46 15.44
N ASP A 117 -6.15 6.73 15.11
CA ASP A 117 -7.44 7.24 14.64
C ASP A 117 -7.59 7.06 13.13
N THR A 118 -6.47 7.08 12.41
CA THR A 118 -6.41 6.75 10.98
C THR A 118 -5.24 5.79 10.73
N ILE A 119 -5.49 4.76 9.91
CA ILE A 119 -4.45 3.88 9.37
C ILE A 119 -4.53 4.01 7.84
N LEU A 120 -3.40 4.26 7.19
CA LEU A 120 -3.28 4.33 5.74
C LEU A 120 -2.57 3.08 5.21
N LEU A 121 -3.12 2.51 4.14
CA LEU A 121 -2.47 1.53 3.27
C LEU A 121 -2.77 1.99 1.83
N LEU A 122 -1.83 2.69 1.22
CA LEU A 122 -2.02 3.36 -0.08
C LEU A 122 -1.00 2.88 -1.12
N MET A 123 -1.29 3.13 -2.39
CA MET A 123 -0.59 2.60 -3.57
C MET A 123 -0.75 1.08 -3.70
N ASN A 124 -1.99 0.64 -3.89
CA ASN A 124 -2.41 -0.76 -3.81
C ASN A 124 -2.09 -1.36 -2.43
N GLY A 125 -2.63 -0.73 -1.40
CA GLY A 125 -2.39 -1.10 -0.01
C GLY A 125 -2.80 -2.53 0.35
N THR A 126 -3.74 -3.13 -0.41
CA THR A 126 -4.11 -4.55 -0.26
C THR A 126 -2.98 -5.51 -0.61
N GLY A 127 -1.99 -5.09 -1.39
CA GLY A 127 -0.82 -5.88 -1.74
C GLY A 127 -0.04 -6.40 -0.53
N ILE A 128 -0.03 -5.62 0.56
CA ILE A 128 0.60 -6.00 1.82
C ILE A 128 -0.01 -7.28 2.42
N PHE A 129 -1.27 -7.60 2.10
CA PHE A 129 -1.97 -8.79 2.62
C PHE A 129 -1.51 -10.10 1.96
N GLN A 130 -0.74 -10.02 0.89
CA GLN A 130 -0.12 -11.15 0.18
C GLN A 130 -1.12 -12.07 -0.55
N SER A 131 -2.09 -12.66 0.16
CA SER A 131 -3.08 -13.58 -0.41
C SER A 131 -4.37 -13.62 0.40
N LEU A 132 -5.46 -14.10 -0.21
CA LEU A 132 -6.74 -14.30 0.48
C LEU A 132 -6.63 -15.30 1.62
N HIS A 133 -5.74 -16.29 1.51
CA HIS A 133 -5.56 -17.30 2.55
C HIS A 133 -5.13 -16.72 3.90
N VAL A 134 -4.36 -15.63 3.89
CA VAL A 134 -3.82 -15.01 5.10
C VAL A 134 -4.40 -13.63 5.42
N ILE A 135 -5.33 -13.11 4.61
CA ILE A 135 -5.91 -11.76 4.77
C ILE A 135 -6.50 -11.53 6.16
N ASP A 136 -7.11 -12.54 6.76
CA ASP A 136 -7.71 -12.48 8.10
C ASP A 136 -6.68 -12.10 9.18
N ILE A 137 -5.43 -12.54 9.02
CA ILE A 137 -4.35 -12.23 9.96
C ILE A 137 -4.06 -10.72 9.94
N TYR A 138 -4.00 -10.14 8.74
CA TYR A 138 -3.77 -8.71 8.52
C TYR A 138 -4.95 -7.87 9.00
N LEU A 139 -6.19 -8.26 8.67
CA LEU A 139 -7.38 -7.53 9.10
C LEU A 139 -7.54 -7.56 10.62
N LYS A 140 -7.30 -8.70 11.29
CA LYS A 140 -7.29 -8.77 12.76
C LYS A 140 -6.19 -7.90 13.37
N LYS A 141 -5.03 -7.84 12.73
CA LYS A 141 -3.94 -6.95 13.15
C LYS A 141 -4.36 -5.49 13.03
N LEU A 142 -4.89 -5.07 11.90
CA LEU A 142 -5.41 -3.72 11.68
C LEU A 142 -6.51 -3.37 12.69
N TYR A 143 -7.41 -4.33 12.98
CA TYR A 143 -8.44 -4.14 14.01
C TYR A 143 -7.83 -3.84 15.38
N SER A 144 -6.75 -4.54 15.75
CA SER A 144 -6.07 -4.32 17.04
C SER A 144 -5.36 -2.97 17.13
N LEU A 145 -4.91 -2.41 16.02
CA LEU A 145 -4.22 -1.13 15.94
C LEU A 145 -5.16 0.08 15.81
N LEU A 146 -6.44 -0.15 15.51
CA LEU A 146 -7.41 0.92 15.28
C LEU A 146 -8.11 1.32 16.59
N ASN A 147 -8.25 2.62 16.84
CA ASN A 147 -9.08 3.17 17.91
C ASN A 147 -10.58 2.85 17.65
N PRO A 148 -11.45 2.83 18.67
CA PRO A 148 -12.88 2.48 18.51
C PRO A 148 -13.62 3.31 17.45
N ASN A 149 -13.32 4.61 17.32
CA ASN A 149 -13.90 5.51 16.33
C ASN A 149 -12.93 5.85 15.18
N GLY A 150 -11.90 5.04 15.03
CA GLY A 150 -10.88 5.20 13.99
C GLY A 150 -11.35 4.67 12.64
N GLN A 151 -10.55 4.95 11.63
CA GLN A 151 -10.76 4.51 10.26
C GLN A 151 -9.49 3.93 9.65
N ILE A 152 -9.64 2.99 8.74
CA ILE A 152 -8.60 2.53 7.83
C ILE A 152 -8.97 3.04 6.45
N LEU A 153 -8.02 3.67 5.77
CA LEU A 153 -8.15 4.10 4.39
C LEU A 153 -7.19 3.24 3.57
N ILE A 154 -7.76 2.44 2.70
CA ILE A 154 -7.04 1.44 1.92
C ILE A 154 -7.51 1.48 0.48
N ASP A 155 -6.57 1.43 -0.45
CA ASP A 155 -6.87 1.34 -1.87
C ASP A 155 -6.52 -0.02 -2.46
N SER A 156 -7.16 -0.33 -3.56
CA SER A 156 -6.82 -1.44 -4.44
C SER A 156 -7.37 -1.19 -5.84
N THR A 157 -6.96 -2.03 -6.76
CA THR A 157 -7.44 -2.05 -8.15
C THR A 157 -8.04 -3.42 -8.43
N ASP A 158 -9.20 -3.44 -9.11
CA ASP A 158 -9.73 -4.65 -9.71
C ASP A 158 -8.99 -4.88 -11.03
N ILE A 159 -8.14 -5.89 -11.07
CA ILE A 159 -7.28 -6.16 -12.24
C ILE A 159 -7.93 -7.10 -13.26
N LEU A 160 -9.27 -7.26 -13.21
CA LEU A 160 -9.98 -8.13 -14.14
C LEU A 160 -9.75 -7.72 -15.61
N TYR A 161 -9.57 -6.42 -15.87
CA TYR A 161 -9.28 -5.86 -17.19
C TYR A 161 -7.95 -6.33 -17.81
N MET A 162 -7.05 -6.92 -17.02
CA MET A 162 -5.76 -7.45 -17.51
C MET A 162 -5.89 -8.84 -18.13
N PHE A 163 -7.06 -9.45 -18.07
CA PHE A 163 -7.32 -10.79 -18.60
C PHE A 163 -8.09 -10.72 -19.92
N ASP A 164 -7.81 -11.68 -20.81
CA ASP A 164 -8.46 -11.76 -22.11
C ASP A 164 -9.97 -11.96 -21.98
N GLU A 165 -10.74 -11.29 -22.86
CA GLU A 165 -12.18 -11.47 -22.98
C GLU A 165 -12.49 -12.41 -24.15
N ASP A 166 -13.56 -13.21 -24.01
CA ASP A 166 -14.12 -13.97 -25.11
C ASP A 166 -15.11 -13.13 -25.96
N GLU A 167 -15.59 -13.71 -27.06
CA GLU A 167 -16.51 -13.02 -27.98
C GLU A 167 -17.87 -12.66 -27.34
N ASP A 168 -18.23 -13.32 -26.26
CA ASP A 168 -19.49 -13.13 -25.50
C ASP A 168 -19.30 -12.20 -24.27
N GLY A 169 -18.08 -11.66 -24.03
CA GLY A 169 -17.73 -10.79 -22.90
C GLY A 169 -17.41 -11.54 -21.60
N GLY A 170 -17.18 -12.84 -21.68
CA GLY A 170 -16.62 -13.63 -20.57
C GLY A 170 -15.12 -13.38 -20.43
N VAL A 171 -14.60 -13.36 -19.21
CA VAL A 171 -13.18 -13.13 -18.94
C VAL A 171 -12.48 -14.43 -18.56
N TYR A 172 -11.35 -14.74 -19.21
CA TYR A 172 -10.55 -15.92 -18.91
C TYR A 172 -9.67 -15.68 -17.69
N ILE A 173 -10.15 -16.05 -16.51
CA ILE A 173 -9.39 -15.98 -15.26
C ILE A 173 -8.73 -17.34 -14.93
N PRO A 174 -7.67 -17.37 -14.09
CA PRO A 174 -7.06 -18.61 -13.62
C PRO A 174 -8.11 -19.57 -13.03
N ALA A 175 -8.01 -20.86 -13.39
CA ALA A 175 -8.92 -21.89 -12.91
C ALA A 175 -8.76 -22.20 -11.43
N GLU A 176 -7.61 -21.90 -10.85
CA GLU A 176 -7.29 -22.09 -9.43
C GLU A 176 -6.83 -20.77 -8.81
N GLY A 177 -7.28 -20.53 -7.58
CA GLY A 177 -6.94 -19.33 -6.83
C GLY A 177 -7.81 -18.12 -7.16
N TYR A 178 -7.43 -16.99 -6.61
CA TYR A 178 -8.07 -15.71 -6.89
C TYR A 178 -7.24 -14.92 -7.91
N TYR A 179 -7.87 -14.37 -8.94
CA TYR A 179 -7.19 -13.73 -10.08
C TYR A 179 -6.30 -12.54 -9.69
N GLY A 180 -6.55 -11.93 -8.53
CA GLY A 180 -5.74 -10.83 -8.01
C GLY A 180 -4.57 -11.25 -7.12
N GLU A 181 -4.28 -12.54 -6.95
CA GLU A 181 -3.09 -13.05 -6.24
C GLU A 181 -1.93 -13.22 -7.22
N LEU A 182 -0.96 -12.33 -7.15
CA LEU A 182 0.17 -12.30 -8.07
C LEU A 182 1.49 -12.53 -7.35
N ASP A 183 2.48 -13.01 -8.10
CA ASP A 183 3.88 -12.84 -7.74
C ASP A 183 4.34 -11.48 -8.25
N TYR A 184 5.00 -10.71 -7.39
CA TYR A 184 5.52 -9.37 -7.68
C TYR A 184 7.04 -9.36 -7.47
N ILE A 185 7.77 -8.88 -8.45
CA ILE A 185 9.22 -8.83 -8.44
C ILE A 185 9.68 -7.39 -8.66
N VAL A 186 10.63 -6.96 -7.84
CA VAL A 186 11.29 -5.67 -7.96
C VAL A 186 12.71 -5.87 -8.47
N HIS A 187 13.09 -5.07 -9.47
CA HIS A 187 14.43 -5.04 -10.03
C HIS A 187 15.05 -3.66 -9.84
N TYR A 188 16.35 -3.63 -9.54
CA TYR A 188 17.10 -2.39 -9.41
C TYR A 188 18.59 -2.62 -9.71
N LYS A 189 19.16 -1.80 -10.61
CA LYS A 189 20.60 -1.86 -10.98
C LYS A 189 21.07 -3.27 -11.34
N GLY A 190 20.28 -3.99 -12.14
CA GLY A 190 20.61 -5.35 -12.59
C GLY A 190 20.46 -6.45 -11.54
N GLU A 191 19.95 -6.13 -10.35
CA GLU A 191 19.57 -7.09 -9.32
C GLU A 191 18.07 -7.29 -9.29
N SER A 192 17.60 -8.48 -8.89
CA SER A 192 16.18 -8.81 -8.70
C SER A 192 15.91 -9.30 -7.28
N GLU A 193 14.78 -8.90 -6.70
CA GLU A 193 14.26 -9.55 -5.49
C GLU A 193 13.75 -10.96 -5.81
N ASP A 194 13.64 -11.79 -4.78
CA ASP A 194 12.81 -12.99 -4.89
C ASP A 194 11.34 -12.58 -5.03
N PRO A 195 10.52 -13.34 -5.80
CA PRO A 195 9.11 -13.05 -5.92
C PRO A 195 8.41 -12.97 -4.55
N ILE A 196 7.62 -11.92 -4.36
CA ILE A 196 6.76 -11.78 -3.18
C ILE A 196 5.29 -11.89 -3.61
N LYS A 197 4.45 -12.45 -2.75
CA LYS A 197 3.01 -12.46 -3.00
C LYS A 197 2.45 -11.05 -2.83
N TRP A 198 1.63 -10.65 -3.80
CA TRP A 198 1.01 -9.33 -3.86
C TRP A 198 -0.47 -9.49 -4.22
N LEU A 199 -1.35 -8.84 -3.45
CA LEU A 199 -2.79 -9.04 -3.56
C LEU A 199 -3.46 -7.77 -4.10
N TYR A 200 -4.07 -7.89 -5.28
CA TYR A 200 -5.05 -6.95 -5.79
C TYR A 200 -6.44 -7.46 -5.43
N LEU A 201 -7.32 -6.60 -4.96
CA LEU A 201 -8.67 -7.01 -4.56
C LEU A 201 -9.74 -6.20 -5.29
N ASP A 202 -10.72 -6.88 -5.87
CA ASP A 202 -11.99 -6.23 -6.17
C ASP A 202 -12.70 -5.81 -4.87
N PHE A 203 -13.56 -4.79 -4.99
CA PHE A 203 -14.20 -4.23 -3.80
C PHE A 203 -15.10 -5.22 -3.05
N ASN A 204 -15.78 -6.13 -3.73
CA ASN A 204 -16.69 -7.07 -3.09
C ASN A 204 -15.93 -8.12 -2.29
N THR A 205 -14.80 -8.58 -2.80
CA THR A 205 -13.91 -9.51 -2.09
C THR A 205 -13.30 -8.85 -0.85
N LEU A 206 -12.81 -7.62 -0.95
CA LEU A 206 -12.35 -6.86 0.22
C LEU A 206 -13.47 -6.64 1.22
N LYS A 207 -14.68 -6.32 0.76
CA LYS A 207 -15.85 -6.11 1.60
C LYS A 207 -16.20 -7.35 2.41
N ASN A 208 -16.26 -8.50 1.76
CA ASN A 208 -16.57 -9.76 2.43
C ASN A 208 -15.51 -10.08 3.51
N ALA A 209 -14.23 -9.94 3.18
CA ALA A 209 -13.15 -10.16 4.15
C ALA A 209 -13.22 -9.18 5.33
N ALA A 210 -13.42 -7.89 5.09
CA ALA A 210 -13.53 -6.87 6.13
C ALA A 210 -14.73 -7.11 7.05
N GLU A 211 -15.91 -7.42 6.49
CA GLU A 211 -17.14 -7.67 7.27
C GLU A 211 -17.02 -8.91 8.16
N ASN A 212 -16.33 -9.95 7.69
CA ASN A 212 -16.04 -11.18 8.45
C ASN A 212 -15.06 -10.92 9.59
N ASN A 213 -14.23 -9.87 9.48
CA ASN A 213 -13.25 -9.48 10.50
C ASN A 213 -13.71 -8.31 11.39
N GLY A 214 -15.02 -8.03 11.44
CA GLY A 214 -15.61 -7.08 12.39
C GLY A 214 -15.60 -5.63 11.93
N PHE A 215 -15.34 -5.36 10.65
CA PHE A 215 -15.40 -4.03 10.08
C PHE A 215 -16.74 -3.75 9.37
N LYS A 216 -17.14 -2.48 9.37
CA LYS A 216 -18.00 -1.89 8.34
C LYS A 216 -17.08 -1.34 7.26
N ILE A 217 -17.50 -1.40 6.02
CA ILE A 217 -16.73 -0.90 4.90
C ILE A 217 -17.62 -0.08 3.96
N GLU A 218 -17.08 0.98 3.41
CA GLU A 218 -17.69 1.76 2.34
C GLU A 218 -16.66 2.10 1.25
N LYS A 219 -17.11 2.18 0.02
CA LYS A 219 -16.31 2.68 -1.10
C LYS A 219 -16.40 4.21 -1.08
N VAL A 220 -15.28 4.88 -0.82
CA VAL A 220 -15.23 6.35 -0.67
C VAL A 220 -15.03 7.04 -2.01
N LEU A 221 -14.24 6.41 -2.89
CA LEU A 221 -13.94 6.90 -4.23
C LEU A 221 -13.75 5.70 -5.15
N GLN A 222 -14.10 5.88 -6.42
CA GLN A 222 -13.82 4.96 -7.51
C GLN A 222 -13.23 5.78 -8.66
N GLU A 223 -12.12 5.33 -9.21
CA GLU A 223 -11.52 5.83 -10.44
C GLU A 223 -11.18 4.66 -11.34
N GLU A 224 -11.88 4.54 -12.45
CA GLU A 224 -11.76 3.39 -13.33
C GLU A 224 -11.88 2.09 -12.52
N ASP A 225 -10.87 1.24 -12.58
CA ASP A 225 -10.84 -0.03 -11.85
C ASP A 225 -10.24 0.08 -10.44
N SER A 226 -9.70 1.25 -10.08
CA SER A 226 -9.13 1.51 -8.75
C SER A 226 -10.15 2.14 -7.81
N TYR A 227 -10.05 1.83 -6.52
CA TYR A 227 -10.96 2.40 -5.52
C TYR A 227 -10.25 2.69 -4.19
N LEU A 228 -10.82 3.65 -3.45
CA LEU A 228 -10.51 3.89 -2.05
C LEU A 228 -11.64 3.34 -1.18
N ALA A 229 -11.31 2.47 -0.24
CA ALA A 229 -12.23 1.98 0.76
C ALA A 229 -11.92 2.58 2.14
N ARG A 230 -12.98 2.82 2.92
CA ARG A 230 -12.89 3.17 4.33
C ARG A 230 -13.46 2.04 5.18
N LEU A 231 -12.65 1.49 6.10
CA LEU A 231 -13.06 0.50 7.07
C LEU A 231 -13.16 1.15 8.46
N THR A 232 -14.22 0.82 9.20
CA THR A 232 -14.44 1.24 10.60
C THR A 232 -14.88 0.04 11.42
N LYS A 233 -14.62 0.02 12.72
CA LYS A 233 -15.11 -1.05 13.60
C LYS A 233 -16.65 -1.10 13.63
N LYS A 234 -17.23 -2.32 13.65
CA LYS A 234 -18.67 -2.53 13.87
C LYS A 234 -19.06 -2.18 15.30
#